data_e41a03e035cc2ee9c3f1c8bba659bbf2
#
_entry.id   e41a03e035cc2ee9c3f1c8bba659bbf2
#
_cell.length_a   1.000
_cell.length_b   1.000
_cell.length_c   1.000
_cell.angle_alpha   90.00
_cell.angle_beta   90.00
_cell.angle_gamma   90.00
#
_symmetry.space_group_name_H-M   'P 1'
#
loop_
_entity.id
_entity.type
_entity.pdbx_description
1 polymer ?
#
loop_
_entity_poly.entity_id
_entity_poly.type
_entity_poly.pdbx_seq_one_letter_code
_entity_poly.pdbx_strand_id
1 'polypeptide(L)'
;KEITKYHNFQLVRKIQLNSCYGALGNEYGRYYDLDLAEAITLSGQLIIQFVADKLNEYLNKTIGTEDYDYVVASDTDSVYLRMGNLVDKVVAEKTKDEIVEYLHKASESILIPFIEKQYAELSETMGAMCPEVISMEREVIADKAVWTAKKRYMMRVYDSEGVRYDPPKQKIMGIETTRSSTPQVVRDSLKEAVNLILTTDEDT
;
A
#
# COMPACT_ATOMS: atom_id res chain seq x y z
N LYS A 1 5.80 15.86 25.13
CA LYS A 1 5.14 14.95 26.09
C LYS A 1 3.72 14.56 25.64
N GLU A 2 2.87 15.51 25.19
CA GLU A 2 1.50 15.17 24.72
C GLU A 2 1.50 14.35 23.42
N ILE A 3 2.29 14.73 22.43
CA ILE A 3 2.42 13.98 21.15
C ILE A 3 2.82 12.52 21.43
N THR A 4 3.80 12.30 22.30
CA THR A 4 4.26 10.94 22.67
C THR A 4 3.15 10.16 23.38
N LYS A 5 2.33 10.83 24.20
CA LYS A 5 1.19 10.20 24.89
C LYS A 5 0.15 9.70 23.88
N TYR A 6 -0.25 10.55 22.94
CA TYR A 6 -1.25 10.17 21.92
C TYR A 6 -0.72 9.12 20.97
N HIS A 7 0.55 9.18 20.57
CA HIS A 7 1.21 8.14 19.81
C HIS A 7 1.18 6.79 20.52
N ASN A 8 1.50 6.76 21.82
CA ASN A 8 1.44 5.52 22.60
C ASN A 8 -0.01 5.00 22.74
N PHE A 9 -1.00 5.86 22.91
CA PHE A 9 -2.40 5.44 22.94
C PHE A 9 -2.84 4.83 21.60
N GLN A 10 -2.51 5.44 20.48
CA GLN A 10 -2.77 4.90 19.17
C GLN A 10 -2.13 3.52 18.99
N LEU A 11 -0.85 3.39 19.34
CA LEU A 11 -0.11 2.14 19.23
C LEU A 11 -0.75 1.02 20.09
N VAL A 12 -1.11 1.32 21.34
CA VAL A 12 -1.77 0.35 22.22
C VAL A 12 -3.11 -0.10 21.64
N ARG A 13 -3.92 0.82 21.12
CA ARG A 13 -5.20 0.48 20.49
C ARG A 13 -5.02 -0.38 19.24
N LYS A 14 -4.06 -0.05 18.40
CA LYS A 14 -3.71 -0.85 17.21
C LYS A 14 -3.27 -2.27 17.60
N ILE A 15 -2.45 -2.41 18.64
CA ILE A 15 -2.03 -3.73 19.16
C ILE A 15 -3.24 -4.50 19.69
N GLN A 16 -4.13 -3.86 20.46
CA GLN A 16 -5.33 -4.51 20.98
C GLN A 16 -6.24 -5.04 19.86
N LEU A 17 -6.49 -4.24 18.82
CA LEU A 17 -7.31 -4.65 17.66
C LEU A 17 -6.67 -5.83 16.92
N ASN A 18 -5.38 -5.78 16.64
CA ASN A 18 -4.67 -6.88 15.97
C ASN A 18 -4.65 -8.15 16.84
N SER A 19 -4.62 -8.01 18.16
CA SER A 19 -4.66 -9.14 19.09
C SER A 19 -6.03 -9.83 19.12
N CYS A 20 -7.12 -9.12 18.82
CA CYS A 20 -8.44 -9.73 18.73
C CYS A 20 -8.50 -10.82 17.65
N TYR A 21 -7.95 -10.52 16.45
CA TYR A 21 -7.84 -11.52 15.39
C TYR A 21 -6.94 -12.70 15.82
N GLY A 22 -5.78 -12.40 16.42
CA GLY A 22 -4.86 -13.43 16.92
C GLY A 22 -5.50 -14.34 17.99
N ALA A 23 -6.41 -13.81 18.80
CA ALA A 23 -7.13 -14.57 19.81
C ALA A 23 -8.11 -15.59 19.20
N LEU A 24 -8.69 -15.29 18.03
CA LEU A 24 -9.57 -16.24 17.31
C LEU A 24 -8.79 -17.44 16.78
N GLY A 25 -7.56 -17.25 16.33
CA GLY A 25 -6.70 -18.34 15.83
C GLY A 25 -5.90 -19.08 16.89
N ASN A 26 -6.02 -18.72 18.18
CA ASN A 26 -5.27 -19.35 19.27
C ASN A 26 -6.06 -20.50 19.90
N GLU A 27 -5.62 -21.74 19.67
CA GLU A 27 -6.28 -22.97 20.19
C GLU A 27 -6.44 -23.03 21.72
N TYR A 28 -5.63 -22.29 22.47
CA TYR A 28 -5.71 -22.18 23.93
C TYR A 28 -6.57 -20.99 24.39
N GLY A 29 -7.09 -20.21 23.42
CA GLY A 29 -7.92 -19.03 23.69
C GLY A 29 -9.38 -19.38 23.99
N ARG A 30 -10.01 -18.63 24.90
CA ARG A 30 -11.45 -18.79 25.21
C ARG A 30 -12.37 -18.54 24.00
N TYR A 31 -11.92 -17.72 23.05
CA TYR A 31 -12.66 -17.32 21.86
C TYR A 31 -12.11 -17.96 20.60
N TYR A 32 -11.45 -19.13 20.76
CA TYR A 32 -10.91 -19.85 19.62
C TYR A 32 -12.02 -20.26 18.66
N ASP A 33 -11.88 -19.81 17.41
CA ASP A 33 -12.75 -20.13 16.30
C ASP A 33 -11.94 -20.09 15.01
N LEU A 34 -11.49 -21.25 14.56
CA LEU A 34 -10.64 -21.37 13.39
C LEU A 34 -11.39 -21.02 12.11
N ASP A 35 -12.67 -21.42 12.02
CA ASP A 35 -13.49 -21.16 10.82
C ASP A 35 -13.71 -19.64 10.65
N LEU A 36 -13.94 -18.92 11.75
CA LEU A 36 -14.06 -17.47 11.73
C LEU A 36 -12.72 -16.80 11.37
N ALA A 37 -11.61 -17.26 11.91
CA ALA A 37 -10.28 -16.73 11.59
C ALA A 37 -9.93 -16.96 10.11
N GLU A 38 -10.26 -18.12 9.55
CA GLU A 38 -10.09 -18.44 8.14
C GLU A 38 -11.00 -17.60 7.25
N ALA A 39 -12.29 -17.46 7.62
CA ALA A 39 -13.23 -16.62 6.89
C ALA A 39 -12.77 -15.16 6.77
N ILE A 40 -12.20 -14.58 7.82
CA ILE A 40 -11.64 -13.22 7.81
C ILE A 40 -10.50 -13.10 6.78
N THR A 41 -9.58 -14.07 6.76
CA THR A 41 -8.43 -14.01 5.84
C THR A 41 -8.84 -14.28 4.38
N LEU A 42 -9.74 -15.21 4.14
CA LEU A 42 -10.25 -15.51 2.80
C LEU A 42 -11.07 -14.35 2.24
N SER A 43 -11.89 -13.71 3.07
CA SER A 43 -12.61 -12.49 2.68
C SER A 43 -11.65 -11.36 2.32
N GLY A 44 -10.60 -11.13 3.09
CA GLY A 44 -9.57 -10.15 2.78
C GLY A 44 -8.87 -10.43 1.45
N GLN A 45 -8.54 -11.70 1.16
CA GLN A 45 -7.95 -12.11 -0.12
C GLN A 45 -8.90 -11.85 -1.29
N LEU A 46 -10.18 -12.21 -1.14
CA LEU A 46 -11.20 -11.96 -2.16
C LEU A 46 -11.34 -10.48 -2.46
N ILE A 47 -11.43 -9.65 -1.42
CA ILE A 47 -11.61 -8.20 -1.53
C ILE A 47 -10.43 -7.56 -2.28
N ILE A 48 -9.19 -7.89 -1.89
CA ILE A 48 -8.01 -7.26 -2.52
C ILE A 48 -7.84 -7.70 -3.99
N GLN A 49 -8.12 -8.96 -4.31
CA GLN A 49 -8.09 -9.47 -5.69
C GLN A 49 -9.16 -8.79 -6.54
N PHE A 50 -10.39 -8.75 -6.05
CA PHE A 50 -11.50 -8.09 -6.75
C PHE A 50 -11.20 -6.62 -7.07
N VAL A 51 -10.69 -5.86 -6.10
CA VAL A 51 -10.33 -4.45 -6.31
C VAL A 51 -9.17 -4.31 -7.30
N ALA A 52 -8.16 -5.19 -7.22
CA ALA A 52 -7.04 -5.17 -8.16
C ALA A 52 -7.51 -5.36 -9.61
N ASP A 53 -8.37 -6.34 -9.86
CA ASP A 53 -8.95 -6.60 -11.18
C ASP A 53 -9.78 -5.41 -11.67
N LYS A 54 -10.64 -4.86 -10.81
CA LYS A 54 -11.46 -3.68 -11.15
C LYS A 54 -10.64 -2.43 -11.42
N LEU A 55 -9.55 -2.22 -10.70
CA LEU A 55 -8.62 -1.11 -10.95
C LEU A 55 -7.91 -1.28 -12.29
N ASN A 56 -7.45 -2.49 -12.64
CA ASN A 56 -6.85 -2.76 -13.94
C ASN A 56 -7.84 -2.51 -15.08
N GLU A 57 -9.07 -3.02 -15.00
CA GLU A 57 -10.13 -2.75 -15.99
C GLU A 57 -10.39 -1.24 -16.14
N TYR A 58 -10.57 -0.54 -15.04
CA TYR A 58 -10.87 0.89 -15.02
C TYR A 58 -9.75 1.74 -15.61
N LEU A 59 -8.51 1.48 -15.20
CA LEU A 59 -7.35 2.24 -15.66
C LEU A 59 -7.05 1.97 -17.14
N ASN A 60 -7.15 0.74 -17.62
CA ASN A 60 -7.02 0.42 -19.04
C ASN A 60 -8.04 1.19 -19.87
N LYS A 61 -9.30 1.20 -19.46
CA LYS A 61 -10.36 1.94 -20.14
C LYS A 61 -10.13 3.46 -20.11
N THR A 62 -9.73 4.01 -18.97
CA THR A 62 -9.57 5.46 -18.77
C THR A 62 -8.32 6.00 -19.47
N ILE A 63 -7.23 5.27 -19.42
CA ILE A 63 -5.95 5.67 -20.01
C ILE A 63 -5.89 5.28 -21.49
N GLY A 64 -6.76 4.36 -21.95
CA GLY A 64 -6.79 3.87 -23.33
C GLY A 64 -5.61 2.96 -23.65
N THR A 65 -5.34 2.03 -22.75
CA THR A 65 -4.38 0.92 -22.92
C THR A 65 -5.14 -0.39 -23.03
N GLU A 66 -4.51 -1.42 -23.63
CA GLU A 66 -5.08 -2.75 -23.74
C GLU A 66 -4.23 -3.72 -22.92
N ASP A 67 -4.85 -4.47 -22.02
CA ASP A 67 -4.24 -5.51 -21.18
C ASP A 67 -2.97 -5.06 -20.42
N TYR A 68 -2.88 -3.78 -20.09
CA TYR A 68 -1.77 -3.28 -19.30
C TYR A 68 -2.00 -3.56 -17.82
N ASP A 69 -1.01 -4.16 -17.16
CA ASP A 69 -1.09 -4.44 -15.75
C ASP A 69 -0.64 -3.21 -14.93
N TYR A 70 -1.62 -2.48 -14.41
CA TYR A 70 -1.40 -1.32 -13.54
C TYR A 70 -1.12 -1.73 -12.09
N VAL A 71 -1.63 -2.89 -11.66
CA VAL A 71 -1.43 -3.41 -10.31
C VAL A 71 -0.17 -4.25 -10.27
N VAL A 72 0.96 -3.63 -9.96
CA VAL A 72 2.28 -4.29 -9.94
C VAL A 72 2.55 -5.14 -8.72
N ALA A 73 1.85 -4.88 -7.62
CA ALA A 73 1.94 -5.67 -6.39
C ALA A 73 0.71 -5.44 -5.51
N SER A 74 0.40 -6.42 -4.67
CA SER A 74 -0.55 -6.31 -3.57
C SER A 74 0.00 -7.02 -2.33
N ASP A 75 -0.30 -6.50 -1.15
CA ASP A 75 0.07 -7.16 0.11
C ASP A 75 -1.03 -6.94 1.14
N THR A 76 -1.72 -8.02 1.50
CA THR A 76 -2.75 -8.12 2.53
C THR A 76 -3.93 -7.16 2.30
N ASP A 77 -3.75 -5.86 2.48
CA ASP A 77 -4.73 -4.78 2.43
C ASP A 77 -4.30 -3.59 1.55
N SER A 78 -3.18 -3.72 0.86
CA SER A 78 -2.63 -2.66 0.00
C SER A 78 -2.47 -3.09 -1.45
N VAL A 79 -2.68 -2.14 -2.37
CA VAL A 79 -2.49 -2.28 -3.81
C VAL A 79 -1.49 -1.23 -4.29
N TYR A 80 -0.52 -1.64 -5.10
CA TYR A 80 0.50 -0.76 -5.67
C TYR A 80 0.24 -0.56 -7.15
N LEU A 81 0.00 0.70 -7.54
CA LEU A 81 -0.35 1.07 -8.91
C LEU A 81 0.83 1.71 -9.64
N ARG A 82 1.09 1.24 -10.85
CA ARG A 82 2.06 1.85 -11.77
C ARG A 82 1.37 2.92 -12.61
N MET A 83 1.58 4.19 -12.25
CA MET A 83 0.88 5.32 -12.87
C MET A 83 1.71 6.05 -13.94
N GLY A 84 2.86 5.49 -14.39
CA GLY A 84 3.73 6.09 -15.40
C GLY A 84 2.98 6.50 -16.67
N ASN A 85 2.19 5.61 -17.26
CA ASN A 85 1.42 5.91 -18.46
C ASN A 85 0.44 7.08 -18.31
N LEU A 86 -0.13 7.28 -17.12
CA LEU A 86 -0.97 8.43 -16.82
C LEU A 86 -0.14 9.71 -16.71
N VAL A 87 0.98 9.63 -16.01
CA VAL A 87 1.91 10.76 -15.84
C VAL A 87 2.43 11.23 -17.19
N ASP A 88 2.88 10.32 -18.05
CA ASP A 88 3.42 10.63 -19.39
C ASP A 88 2.36 11.27 -20.29
N LYS A 89 1.09 10.85 -20.18
CA LYS A 89 0.01 11.42 -21.00
C LYS A 89 -0.48 12.79 -20.55
N VAL A 90 -0.50 13.04 -19.24
CA VAL A 90 -1.25 14.20 -18.69
C VAL A 90 -0.31 15.26 -18.11
N VAL A 91 0.83 14.87 -17.55
CA VAL A 91 1.66 15.75 -16.74
C VAL A 91 3.17 15.65 -17.03
N ALA A 92 3.57 15.08 -18.17
CA ALA A 92 4.96 14.84 -18.52
C ALA A 92 5.89 16.07 -18.44
N GLU A 93 5.36 17.27 -18.73
CA GLU A 93 6.12 18.53 -18.73
C GLU A 93 6.13 19.24 -17.36
N LYS A 94 5.47 18.66 -16.34
CA LYS A 94 5.35 19.29 -15.03
C LYS A 94 6.49 18.92 -14.10
N THR A 95 6.67 19.73 -13.07
CA THR A 95 7.62 19.45 -11.99
C THR A 95 7.19 18.24 -11.17
N LYS A 96 8.13 17.60 -10.47
CA LYS A 96 7.82 16.43 -9.61
C LYS A 96 6.76 16.76 -8.57
N ASP A 97 6.80 17.94 -7.97
CA ASP A 97 5.81 18.36 -6.98
C ASP A 97 4.40 18.51 -7.58
N GLU A 98 4.30 19.05 -8.78
CA GLU A 98 3.03 19.14 -9.50
C GLU A 98 2.49 17.77 -9.90
N ILE A 99 3.36 16.82 -10.27
CA ILE A 99 2.99 15.44 -10.58
C ILE A 99 2.45 14.75 -9.31
N VAL A 100 3.14 14.89 -8.18
CA VAL A 100 2.71 14.30 -6.91
C VAL A 100 1.38 14.91 -6.46
N GLU A 101 1.19 16.21 -6.62
CA GLU A 101 -0.07 16.89 -6.31
C GLU A 101 -1.22 16.42 -7.22
N TYR A 102 -0.92 16.24 -8.50
CA TYR A 102 -1.90 15.69 -9.45
C TYR A 102 -2.31 14.27 -9.08
N LEU A 103 -1.34 13.40 -8.79
CA LEU A 103 -1.61 12.01 -8.39
C LEU A 103 -2.37 11.93 -7.07
N HIS A 104 -2.06 12.82 -6.11
CA HIS A 104 -2.82 12.92 -4.87
C HIS A 104 -4.28 13.27 -5.15
N LYS A 105 -4.54 14.34 -5.91
CA LYS A 105 -5.90 14.75 -6.28
C LYS A 105 -6.64 13.68 -7.08
N ALA A 106 -5.98 13.02 -8.03
CA ALA A 106 -6.57 11.95 -8.80
C ALA A 106 -6.94 10.74 -7.93
N SER A 107 -6.11 10.41 -6.94
CA SER A 107 -6.40 9.35 -5.97
C SER A 107 -7.65 9.69 -5.14
N GLU A 108 -7.70 10.88 -4.55
CA GLU A 108 -8.79 11.30 -3.66
C GLU A 108 -10.12 11.51 -4.40
N SER A 109 -10.07 12.08 -5.62
CA SER A 109 -11.29 12.48 -6.33
C SER A 109 -11.80 11.42 -7.30
N ILE A 110 -10.99 10.46 -7.71
CA ILE A 110 -11.32 9.47 -8.75
C ILE A 110 -11.15 8.05 -8.25
N LEU A 111 -9.95 7.67 -7.79
CA LEU A 111 -9.65 6.28 -7.47
C LEU A 111 -10.36 5.82 -6.19
N ILE A 112 -10.30 6.60 -5.12
CA ILE A 112 -10.95 6.24 -3.85
C ILE A 112 -12.48 6.12 -4.03
N PRO A 113 -13.21 7.09 -4.61
CA PRO A 113 -14.64 6.95 -4.86
C PRO A 113 -14.99 5.77 -5.78
N PHE A 114 -14.13 5.46 -6.76
CA PHE A 114 -14.30 4.27 -7.58
C PHE A 114 -14.20 2.99 -6.76
N ILE A 115 -13.17 2.86 -5.91
CA ILE A 115 -12.96 1.70 -5.03
C ILE A 115 -14.12 1.55 -4.05
N GLU A 116 -14.58 2.63 -3.43
CA GLU A 116 -15.73 2.61 -2.51
C GLU A 116 -16.98 2.08 -3.20
N LYS A 117 -17.23 2.50 -4.45
CA LYS A 117 -18.33 1.96 -5.26
C LYS A 117 -18.16 0.46 -5.51
N GLN A 118 -16.95 -0.01 -5.83
CA GLN A 118 -16.69 -1.43 -6.05
C GLN A 118 -16.87 -2.25 -4.77
N TYR A 119 -16.50 -1.71 -3.61
CA TYR A 119 -16.76 -2.34 -2.32
C TYR A 119 -18.26 -2.45 -2.02
N ALA A 120 -19.04 -1.43 -2.33
CA ALA A 120 -20.49 -1.46 -2.17
C ALA A 120 -21.12 -2.56 -3.05
N GLU A 121 -20.74 -2.66 -4.33
CA GLU A 121 -21.20 -3.70 -5.25
C GLU A 121 -20.84 -5.12 -4.76
N LEU A 122 -19.60 -5.31 -4.29
CA LEU A 122 -19.15 -6.59 -3.74
C LEU A 122 -19.92 -6.94 -2.47
N SER A 123 -20.09 -5.99 -1.56
CA SER A 123 -20.81 -6.16 -0.31
C SER A 123 -22.28 -6.54 -0.53
N GLU A 124 -22.95 -5.93 -1.50
CA GLU A 124 -24.31 -6.28 -1.89
C GLU A 124 -24.38 -7.72 -2.44
N THR A 125 -23.45 -8.06 -3.34
CA THR A 125 -23.37 -9.40 -3.93
C THR A 125 -23.13 -10.48 -2.89
N MET A 126 -22.32 -10.20 -1.89
CA MET A 126 -21.98 -11.12 -0.79
C MET A 126 -22.99 -11.10 0.35
N GLY A 127 -23.99 -10.22 0.33
CA GLY A 127 -24.97 -10.07 1.39
C GLY A 127 -24.35 -9.59 2.71
N ALA A 128 -23.34 -8.73 2.65
CA ALA A 128 -22.67 -8.22 3.84
C ALA A 128 -23.60 -7.33 4.67
N MET A 129 -23.59 -7.51 5.99
CA MET A 129 -24.45 -6.73 6.91
C MET A 129 -23.96 -5.28 7.12
N CYS A 130 -22.66 -5.03 6.97
CA CYS A 130 -22.02 -3.73 7.22
C CYS A 130 -21.08 -3.39 6.04
N PRO A 131 -21.59 -3.00 4.88
CA PRO A 131 -20.79 -2.72 3.69
C PRO A 131 -19.84 -1.52 3.84
N GLU A 132 -20.16 -0.57 4.72
CA GLU A 132 -19.42 0.67 4.96
C GLU A 132 -18.14 0.49 5.81
N VAL A 133 -17.86 -0.71 6.31
CA VAL A 133 -16.72 -0.95 7.20
C VAL A 133 -15.39 -1.01 6.45
N ILE A 134 -15.44 -1.33 5.14
CA ILE A 134 -14.23 -1.49 4.33
C ILE A 134 -13.99 -0.20 3.55
N SER A 135 -12.83 0.40 3.78
CA SER A 135 -12.36 1.59 3.05
C SER A 135 -10.90 1.44 2.67
N MET A 136 -10.46 2.17 1.66
CA MET A 136 -9.07 2.23 1.24
C MET A 136 -8.65 3.70 1.13
N GLU A 137 -7.46 4.01 1.61
CA GLU A 137 -6.88 5.35 1.59
C GLU A 137 -5.59 5.36 0.79
N ARG A 138 -5.19 6.54 0.28
CA ARG A 138 -3.92 6.72 -0.39
C ARG A 138 -2.79 6.84 0.63
N GLU A 139 -1.94 5.82 0.74
CA GLU A 139 -0.83 5.80 1.70
C GLU A 139 0.42 6.52 1.17
N VAL A 140 0.90 6.16 -0.03
CA VAL A 140 2.22 6.59 -0.52
C VAL A 140 2.16 7.00 -1.99
N ILE A 141 2.95 8.04 -2.36
CA ILE A 141 3.32 8.35 -3.74
C ILE A 141 4.85 8.29 -3.84
N ALA A 142 5.34 7.42 -4.72
CA ALA A 142 6.75 7.20 -4.98
C ALA A 142 7.04 7.30 -6.48
N ASP A 143 8.23 7.75 -6.86
CA ASP A 143 8.63 7.79 -8.26
C ASP A 143 9.36 6.52 -8.72
N LYS A 144 10.02 5.82 -7.80
CA LYS A 144 10.71 4.56 -8.06
C LYS A 144 10.48 3.57 -6.94
N ALA A 145 10.15 2.32 -7.32
CA ALA A 145 9.97 1.24 -6.38
C ALA A 145 10.49 -0.08 -6.99
N VAL A 146 11.07 -0.92 -6.14
CA VAL A 146 11.62 -2.22 -6.53
C VAL A 146 11.16 -3.27 -5.53
N TRP A 147 10.51 -4.32 -6.01
CA TRP A 147 10.13 -5.51 -5.23
C TRP A 147 11.11 -6.64 -5.52
N THR A 148 11.84 -7.10 -4.51
CA THR A 148 12.78 -8.21 -4.62
C THR A 148 12.14 -9.56 -4.31
N ALA A 149 11.09 -9.56 -3.51
CA ALA A 149 10.28 -10.73 -3.17
C ALA A 149 8.99 -10.29 -2.45
N LYS A 150 8.11 -11.24 -2.14
CA LYS A 150 6.92 -11.00 -1.30
C LYS A 150 7.34 -10.38 0.05
N LYS A 151 6.72 -9.26 0.41
CA LYS A 151 7.02 -8.47 1.63
C LYS A 151 8.45 -7.92 1.70
N ARG A 152 9.15 -7.83 0.57
CA ARG A 152 10.51 -7.29 0.48
C ARG A 152 10.58 -6.28 -0.65
N TYR A 153 10.58 -5.00 -0.31
CA TYR A 153 10.60 -3.92 -1.28
C TYR A 153 11.32 -2.68 -0.75
N MET A 154 11.69 -1.83 -1.68
CA MET A 154 12.24 -0.51 -1.43
C MET A 154 11.62 0.49 -2.40
N MET A 155 11.37 1.71 -1.93
CA MET A 155 10.81 2.78 -2.75
C MET A 155 11.30 4.16 -2.30
N ARG A 156 11.32 5.08 -3.26
CA ARG A 156 11.64 6.49 -3.05
C ARG A 156 10.35 7.30 -2.98
N VAL A 157 10.00 7.73 -1.77
CA VAL A 157 8.71 8.29 -1.40
C VAL A 157 8.78 9.81 -1.39
N TYR A 158 7.89 10.45 -2.12
CA TYR A 158 7.69 11.91 -2.13
C TYR A 158 6.55 12.36 -1.24
N ASP A 159 5.56 11.51 -1.03
CA ASP A 159 4.41 11.79 -0.17
C ASP A 159 3.99 10.52 0.59
N SER A 160 3.73 10.64 1.88
CA SER A 160 3.14 9.59 2.69
C SER A 160 2.03 10.18 3.54
N GLU A 161 0.79 9.71 3.34
CA GLU A 161 -0.41 10.15 4.08
C GLU A 161 -0.60 11.70 4.07
N GLY A 162 -0.26 12.36 2.94
CA GLY A 162 -0.34 13.81 2.79
C GLY A 162 0.86 14.59 3.31
N VAL A 163 1.87 13.91 3.87
CA VAL A 163 3.14 14.54 4.28
C VAL A 163 4.15 14.47 3.14
N ARG A 164 4.55 15.65 2.64
CA ARG A 164 5.56 15.79 1.57
C ARG A 164 6.96 15.66 2.13
N TYR A 165 7.84 15.02 1.36
CA TYR A 165 9.26 14.85 1.67
C TYR A 165 10.13 15.51 0.59
N ASP A 166 10.95 16.47 0.99
CA ASP A 166 12.00 17.07 0.19
C ASP A 166 13.27 17.20 1.05
N PRO A 167 14.32 16.42 0.79
CA PRO A 167 14.45 15.38 -0.24
C PRO A 167 13.54 14.14 0.02
N PRO A 168 13.26 13.35 -1.04
CA PRO A 168 12.40 12.17 -0.93
C PRO A 168 12.94 11.14 0.07
N LYS A 169 12.04 10.50 0.82
CA LYS A 169 12.37 9.53 1.85
C LYS A 169 12.43 8.11 1.27
N GLN A 170 13.40 7.32 1.72
CA GLN A 170 13.43 5.89 1.40
C GLN A 170 12.52 5.11 2.35
N LYS A 171 11.58 4.34 1.79
CA LYS A 171 10.78 3.33 2.51
C LYS A 171 11.32 1.95 2.13
N ILE A 172 11.85 1.22 3.13
CA ILE A 172 12.46 -0.10 2.93
C ILE A 172 11.75 -1.09 3.85
N MET A 173 11.25 -2.18 3.27
CA MET A 173 10.53 -3.22 3.99
C MET A 173 11.14 -4.59 3.73
N GLY A 174 11.33 -5.37 4.80
CA GLY A 174 11.76 -6.77 4.75
C GLY A 174 13.20 -7.03 4.25
N ILE A 175 13.95 -5.98 3.90
CA ILE A 175 15.34 -6.07 3.45
C ILE A 175 16.27 -6.04 4.66
N GLU A 176 17.44 -6.66 4.56
CA GLU A 176 18.42 -6.82 5.63
C GLU A 176 18.95 -5.50 6.21
N THR A 177 18.80 -4.40 5.48
CA THR A 177 19.14 -3.03 5.97
C THR A 177 18.40 -2.63 7.24
N THR A 178 17.20 -3.20 7.47
CA THR A 178 16.33 -2.85 8.60
C THR A 178 16.38 -3.84 9.75
N ARG A 179 17.02 -5.01 9.56
CA ARG A 179 17.06 -6.06 10.55
C ARG A 179 18.12 -5.80 11.63
N SER A 180 17.74 -5.93 12.90
CA SER A 180 18.66 -5.79 14.03
C SER A 180 19.76 -6.87 14.09
N SER A 181 19.50 -8.05 13.51
CA SER A 181 20.45 -9.16 13.41
C SER A 181 21.56 -8.94 12.38
N THR A 182 21.42 -7.96 11.47
CA THR A 182 22.44 -7.65 10.46
C THR A 182 23.49 -6.72 11.07
N PRO A 183 24.83 -7.03 10.95
CA PRO A 183 25.87 -6.14 11.42
C PRO A 183 25.79 -4.73 10.85
N GLN A 184 26.18 -3.72 11.65
CA GLN A 184 26.03 -2.30 11.25
C GLN A 184 26.75 -1.98 9.95
N VAL A 185 27.98 -2.43 9.76
CA VAL A 185 28.77 -2.20 8.54
C VAL A 185 28.03 -2.71 7.30
N VAL A 186 27.44 -3.91 7.39
CA VAL A 186 26.66 -4.49 6.28
C VAL A 186 25.40 -3.68 6.01
N ARG A 187 24.70 -3.25 7.07
CA ARG A 187 23.51 -2.38 6.91
C ARG A 187 23.83 -1.06 6.23
N ASP A 188 24.95 -0.47 6.54
CA ASP A 188 25.35 0.82 5.95
C ASP A 188 25.71 0.64 4.47
N SER A 189 26.48 -0.38 4.10
CA SER A 189 26.78 -0.69 2.70
C SER A 189 25.52 -1.05 1.89
N LEU A 190 24.59 -1.80 2.50
CA LEU A 190 23.31 -2.10 1.84
C LEU A 190 22.45 -0.86 1.65
N LYS A 191 22.44 0.08 2.58
CA LYS A 191 21.72 1.37 2.40
C LYS A 191 22.29 2.19 1.26
N GLU A 192 23.62 2.23 1.13
CA GLU A 192 24.27 2.88 -0.01
C GLU A 192 23.87 2.22 -1.34
N ALA A 193 23.86 0.90 -1.41
CA ALA A 193 23.42 0.17 -2.59
C ALA A 193 21.94 0.44 -2.92
N VAL A 194 21.05 0.44 -1.91
CA VAL A 194 19.63 0.80 -2.09
C VAL A 194 19.48 2.23 -2.59
N ASN A 195 20.27 3.16 -2.04
CA ASN A 195 20.25 4.54 -2.51
C ASN A 195 20.66 4.64 -3.99
N LEU A 196 21.71 3.94 -4.38
CA LEU A 196 22.17 3.90 -5.77
C LEU A 196 21.07 3.36 -6.69
N ILE A 197 20.47 2.21 -6.37
CA ILE A 197 19.38 1.60 -7.15
C ILE A 197 18.19 2.57 -7.31
N LEU A 198 17.82 3.30 -6.26
CA LEU A 198 16.67 4.20 -6.28
C LEU A 198 16.95 5.56 -6.93
N THR A 199 18.21 5.96 -7.10
CA THR A 199 18.59 7.27 -7.64
C THR A 199 19.18 7.24 -9.05
N THR A 200 19.72 6.09 -9.48
CA THR A 200 20.36 5.91 -10.78
C THR A 200 19.36 5.33 -11.78
N ASP A 201 19.47 5.70 -13.05
CA ASP A 201 18.69 5.10 -14.13
C ASP A 201 19.22 3.69 -14.48
N GLU A 202 18.37 2.86 -15.12
CA GLU A 202 18.67 1.45 -15.40
C GLU A 202 19.83 1.26 -16.40
N ASP A 203 20.14 2.31 -17.17
CA ASP A 203 21.19 2.29 -18.20
C ASP A 203 22.59 2.69 -17.68
N THR A 204 22.75 2.90 -16.37
CA THR A 204 24.02 3.28 -15.73
C THR A 204 24.57 2.17 -14.86
#